data_992bed94924fc340876841dea3febe91
#
_entry.id   992bed94924fc340876841dea3febe91
#
_cell.length_a   1.000
_cell.length_b   1.000
_cell.length_c   1.000
_cell.angle_alpha   90.00
_cell.angle_beta   90.00
_cell.angle_gamma   90.00
#
_symmetry.space_group_name_H-M   'P 1'
#
loop_
_entity.id
_entity.type
_entity.pdbx_description
1 polymer ?
#
loop_
_entity_poly.entity_id
_entity_poly.type
_entity_poly.pdbx_seq_one_letter_code
_entity_poly.pdbx_strand_id
1 'polypeptide(L)'
;MDTVSLNNLVFSNAENGSVELDASTLAGLKKMPVDIFDNVYVGDVKPHALILCVDVRGFSNFLCSHDEKAVFSLITSFTSNFLSCVNQFGYGCSYYKLLGDGALVIWDETTPTTLGEAIMVFQTYTEFLGEELFSPYPELGLGGALVMEKVYKYEISAEASALKYRDYVGYGINLACRLQGLAQKSELIINKKLADLNALTTVTKDAPALLEEAKR
;
A
#
# COMPACT_ATOMS: atom_id res chain seq x y z
N MET A 1 -24.20 -20.74 8.93
CA MET A 1 -22.92 -20.71 8.18
C MET A 1 -22.51 -22.15 7.99
N ASP A 2 -22.62 -22.62 6.76
CA ASP A 2 -22.25 -24.02 6.45
C ASP A 2 -20.76 -24.05 6.16
N THR A 3 -20.04 -24.92 6.87
CA THR A 3 -18.59 -25.08 6.73
C THR A 3 -18.32 -26.43 6.11
N VAL A 4 -17.64 -26.43 4.97
CA VAL A 4 -17.20 -27.65 4.29
C VAL A 4 -15.68 -27.75 4.41
N SER A 5 -15.18 -28.88 4.91
CA SER A 5 -13.76 -29.16 5.01
C SER A 5 -13.34 -30.18 3.94
N LEU A 6 -12.37 -29.84 3.10
CA LEU A 6 -11.81 -30.68 2.08
C LEU A 6 -10.26 -30.63 2.15
N ASN A 7 -9.62 -31.76 2.44
CA ASN A 7 -8.15 -31.85 2.46
C ASN A 7 -7.44 -30.74 3.26
N ASN A 8 -7.88 -30.44 4.48
CA ASN A 8 -7.37 -29.37 5.35
C ASN A 8 -7.70 -27.92 4.89
N LEU A 9 -8.48 -27.75 3.83
CA LEU A 9 -9.04 -26.45 3.45
C LEU A 9 -10.45 -26.32 4.03
N VAL A 10 -10.72 -25.21 4.69
CA VAL A 10 -12.02 -24.88 5.25
C VAL A 10 -12.64 -23.78 4.43
N PHE A 11 -13.79 -24.06 3.85
CA PHE A 11 -14.59 -23.07 3.12
C PHE A 11 -15.79 -22.69 3.97
N SER A 12 -15.92 -21.38 4.23
CA SER A 12 -17.11 -20.83 4.90
C SER A 12 -17.98 -20.17 3.86
N ASN A 13 -19.21 -20.63 3.72
CA ASN A 13 -20.19 -20.01 2.85
C ASN A 13 -20.99 -18.96 3.64
N ALA A 14 -20.93 -17.72 3.21
CA ALA A 14 -21.65 -16.60 3.83
C ALA A 14 -23.05 -16.38 3.21
N GLU A 15 -23.31 -16.93 2.05
CA GLU A 15 -24.54 -16.73 1.29
C GLU A 15 -24.97 -18.07 0.66
N ASN A 16 -25.96 -18.71 1.12
CA ASN A 16 -26.70 -19.91 0.65
C ASN A 16 -26.29 -20.61 -0.70
N GLY A 17 -25.06 -20.56 -1.09
CA GLY A 17 -24.47 -21.23 -2.24
C GLY A 17 -23.50 -22.32 -1.77
N SER A 18 -23.62 -23.55 -2.26
CA SER A 18 -22.61 -24.58 -2.08
C SER A 18 -21.45 -24.32 -3.03
N VAL A 19 -20.23 -24.13 -2.50
CA VAL A 19 -19.01 -24.17 -3.31
C VAL A 19 -18.53 -25.62 -3.33
N GLU A 20 -18.86 -26.35 -4.38
CA GLU A 20 -18.27 -27.66 -4.65
C GLU A 20 -16.94 -27.46 -5.36
N LEU A 21 -15.83 -27.72 -4.67
CA LEU A 21 -14.54 -27.87 -5.30
C LEU A 21 -14.38 -29.32 -5.75
N ASP A 22 -14.32 -29.53 -7.05
CA ASP A 22 -14.05 -30.84 -7.62
C ASP A 22 -12.69 -31.38 -7.15
N ALA A 23 -12.71 -32.54 -6.51
CA ALA A 23 -11.50 -33.21 -6.01
C ALA A 23 -10.50 -33.51 -7.15
N SER A 24 -10.95 -33.64 -8.40
CA SER A 24 -10.08 -33.83 -9.56
C SER A 24 -9.30 -32.56 -9.90
N THR A 25 -9.89 -31.39 -9.75
CA THR A 25 -9.23 -30.09 -9.93
C THR A 25 -8.14 -29.88 -8.89
N LEU A 26 -8.42 -30.19 -7.61
CA LEU A 26 -7.41 -30.13 -6.54
C LEU A 26 -6.28 -31.14 -6.76
N ALA A 27 -6.58 -32.34 -7.22
CA ALA A 27 -5.56 -33.35 -7.56
C ALA A 27 -4.73 -32.92 -8.79
N GLY A 28 -5.33 -32.22 -9.74
CA GLY A 28 -4.67 -31.60 -10.88
C GLY A 28 -3.68 -30.49 -10.46
N LEU A 29 -4.12 -29.60 -9.56
CA LEU A 29 -3.27 -28.54 -9.01
C LEU A 29 -2.07 -29.08 -8.23
N LYS A 30 -2.24 -30.18 -7.49
CA LYS A 30 -1.14 -30.88 -6.78
C LYS A 30 -0.11 -31.51 -7.72
N LYS A 31 -0.46 -31.77 -8.98
CA LYS A 31 0.40 -32.34 -10.02
C LYS A 31 1.04 -31.28 -10.91
N MET A 32 0.68 -30.00 -10.76
CA MET A 32 1.38 -28.95 -11.48
C MET A 32 2.86 -28.98 -11.11
N PRO A 33 3.77 -29.04 -12.10
CA PRO A 33 5.19 -28.96 -11.82
C PRO A 33 5.44 -27.63 -11.10
N VAL A 34 6.05 -27.70 -9.93
CA VAL A 34 6.44 -26.52 -9.13
C VAL A 34 7.50 -25.67 -9.87
N ASP A 35 8.05 -26.23 -10.93
CA ASP A 35 9.18 -25.72 -11.72
C ASP A 35 8.77 -24.64 -12.77
N ILE A 36 7.51 -24.18 -12.78
CA ILE A 36 7.10 -23.05 -13.64
C ILE A 36 7.88 -21.77 -13.27
N PHE A 37 8.30 -21.66 -12.01
CA PHE A 37 9.15 -20.59 -11.53
C PHE A 37 10.52 -21.16 -11.17
N ASP A 38 11.47 -21.06 -12.08
CA ASP A 38 12.83 -21.59 -11.91
C ASP A 38 13.55 -21.00 -10.70
N ASN A 39 13.22 -19.77 -10.32
CA ASN A 39 13.81 -19.12 -9.17
C ASN A 39 12.87 -18.12 -8.49
N VAL A 40 12.59 -18.38 -7.22
CA VAL A 40 12.14 -17.33 -6.28
C VAL A 40 13.37 -16.88 -5.51
N TYR A 41 13.86 -15.70 -5.85
CA TYR A 41 15.05 -15.14 -5.24
C TYR A 41 14.68 -14.05 -4.24
N VAL A 42 14.95 -14.30 -2.95
CA VAL A 42 14.93 -13.25 -1.94
C VAL A 42 16.28 -12.55 -1.99
N GLY A 43 16.33 -11.46 -2.75
CA GLY A 43 17.61 -10.87 -3.14
C GLY A 43 18.23 -9.98 -2.11
N ASP A 44 17.45 -9.33 -1.25
CA ASP A 44 17.99 -8.30 -0.38
C ASP A 44 17.12 -8.05 0.85
N VAL A 45 17.76 -7.66 1.95
CA VAL A 45 17.11 -7.25 3.20
C VAL A 45 17.37 -5.78 3.44
N LYS A 46 16.32 -4.99 3.58
CA LYS A 46 16.40 -3.57 3.90
C LYS A 46 15.99 -3.39 5.37
N PRO A 47 16.96 -3.25 6.29
CA PRO A 47 16.69 -3.27 7.74
C PRO A 47 15.97 -2.00 8.22
N HIS A 48 16.14 -0.90 7.51
CA HIS A 48 15.61 0.42 7.84
C HIS A 48 14.93 1.07 6.62
N ALA A 49 14.10 0.31 5.92
CA ALA A 49 13.31 0.85 4.83
C ALA A 49 12.28 1.84 5.35
N LEU A 50 12.05 2.90 4.59
CA LEU A 50 10.96 3.84 4.81
C LEU A 50 9.78 3.45 3.92
N ILE A 51 8.60 3.34 4.52
CA ILE A 51 7.40 2.81 3.87
C ILE A 51 6.27 3.81 4.06
N LEU A 52 5.80 4.40 2.98
CA LEU A 52 4.61 5.23 2.93
C LEU A 52 3.45 4.41 2.38
N CYS A 53 2.36 4.29 3.14
CA CYS A 53 1.11 3.69 2.71
C CYS A 53 0.00 4.73 2.81
N VAL A 54 -0.74 4.93 1.73
CA VAL A 54 -1.84 5.90 1.64
C VAL A 54 -3.10 5.24 1.12
N ASP A 55 -4.27 5.80 1.44
CA ASP A 55 -5.55 5.27 1.03
C ASP A 55 -6.65 6.35 1.10
N VAL A 56 -7.65 6.25 0.23
CA VAL A 56 -8.76 7.21 0.16
C VAL A 56 -9.82 6.87 1.20
N ARG A 57 -10.02 7.77 2.15
CA ARG A 57 -11.11 7.65 3.14
C ARG A 57 -12.45 7.89 2.47
N GLY A 58 -13.45 7.07 2.84
CA GLY A 58 -14.80 7.18 2.30
C GLY A 58 -15.03 6.53 0.94
N PHE A 59 -13.99 5.95 0.31
CA PHE A 59 -14.05 5.44 -1.05
C PHE A 59 -15.09 4.33 -1.24
N SER A 60 -15.20 3.39 -0.33
CA SER A 60 -16.21 2.30 -0.43
C SER A 60 -17.65 2.85 -0.48
N ASN A 61 -17.96 3.87 0.33
CA ASN A 61 -19.26 4.53 0.29
C ASN A 61 -19.48 5.31 -1.01
N PHE A 62 -18.40 5.95 -1.50
CA PHE A 62 -18.40 6.64 -2.79
C PHE A 62 -18.74 5.69 -3.94
N LEU A 63 -18.14 4.50 -3.99
CA LEU A 63 -18.42 3.46 -4.98
C LEU A 63 -19.89 3.03 -4.99
N CYS A 64 -20.53 2.97 -3.82
CA CYS A 64 -21.91 2.57 -3.69
C CYS A 64 -22.92 3.68 -4.02
N SER A 65 -22.51 4.95 -3.98
CA SER A 65 -23.42 6.11 -4.09
C SER A 65 -23.30 6.91 -5.38
N HIS A 66 -22.28 6.64 -6.20
CA HIS A 66 -22.01 7.39 -7.43
C HIS A 66 -22.06 6.49 -8.67
N ASP A 67 -22.26 7.11 -9.82
CA ASP A 67 -22.26 6.41 -11.11
C ASP A 67 -20.84 5.99 -11.55
N GLU A 68 -20.78 5.05 -12.48
CA GLU A 68 -19.52 4.49 -13.00
C GLU A 68 -18.60 5.59 -13.58
N LYS A 69 -19.18 6.63 -14.19
CA LYS A 69 -18.40 7.71 -14.80
C LYS A 69 -17.66 8.52 -13.74
N ALA A 70 -18.33 8.86 -12.64
CA ALA A 70 -17.72 9.54 -11.51
C ALA A 70 -16.61 8.69 -10.87
N VAL A 71 -16.89 7.39 -10.69
CA VAL A 71 -15.92 6.43 -10.15
C VAL A 71 -14.67 6.32 -11.04
N PHE A 72 -14.84 6.12 -12.35
CA PHE A 72 -13.70 6.05 -13.28
C PHE A 72 -12.90 7.34 -13.33
N SER A 73 -13.57 8.48 -13.32
CA SER A 73 -12.90 9.78 -13.29
C SER A 73 -12.05 9.94 -12.03
N LEU A 74 -12.60 9.57 -10.88
CA LEU A 74 -11.91 9.63 -9.60
C LEU A 74 -10.66 8.73 -9.59
N ILE A 75 -10.81 7.44 -9.96
CA ILE A 75 -9.70 6.48 -9.96
C ILE A 75 -8.60 6.93 -10.93
N THR A 76 -8.98 7.37 -12.13
CA THR A 76 -8.00 7.83 -13.14
C THR A 76 -7.21 9.02 -12.63
N SER A 77 -7.91 10.03 -12.08
CA SER A 77 -7.27 11.23 -11.56
C SER A 77 -6.43 10.94 -10.33
N PHE A 78 -6.96 10.15 -9.39
CA PHE A 78 -6.22 9.68 -8.21
C PHE A 78 -4.90 9.01 -8.60
N THR A 79 -4.96 8.01 -9.49
CA THR A 79 -3.80 7.24 -9.92
C THR A 79 -2.76 8.10 -10.65
N SER A 80 -3.20 8.90 -11.62
CA SER A 80 -2.30 9.74 -12.42
C SER A 80 -1.57 10.76 -11.58
N ASN A 81 -2.28 11.40 -10.65
CA ASN A 81 -1.70 12.42 -9.79
C ASN A 81 -0.79 11.83 -8.72
N PHE A 82 -1.13 10.65 -8.18
CA PHE A 82 -0.23 9.93 -7.28
C PHE A 82 1.10 9.63 -7.95
N LEU A 83 1.07 9.05 -9.15
CA LEU A 83 2.29 8.75 -9.91
C LEU A 83 3.10 10.01 -10.23
N SER A 84 2.43 11.12 -10.53
CA SER A 84 3.06 12.41 -10.75
C SER A 84 3.75 12.94 -9.49
N CYS A 85 3.10 12.86 -8.33
CA CYS A 85 3.68 13.25 -7.04
C CYS A 85 4.89 12.38 -6.68
N VAL A 86 4.81 11.06 -6.85
CA VAL A 86 5.94 10.17 -6.62
C VAL A 86 7.10 10.48 -7.55
N ASN A 87 6.82 10.73 -8.83
CA ASN A 87 7.87 11.07 -9.80
C ASN A 87 8.54 12.42 -9.53
N GLN A 88 7.80 13.40 -9.00
CA GLN A 88 8.33 14.74 -8.73
C GLN A 88 9.04 14.84 -7.38
N PHE A 89 8.53 14.21 -6.36
CA PHE A 89 8.97 14.39 -4.97
C PHE A 89 9.55 13.13 -4.33
N GLY A 90 9.26 11.95 -4.87
CA GLY A 90 9.73 10.67 -4.37
C GLY A 90 10.76 9.99 -5.26
N TYR A 91 11.57 10.76 -6.00
CA TYR A 91 12.51 10.22 -6.99
C TYR A 91 13.61 9.33 -6.41
N GLY A 92 13.85 9.37 -5.10
CA GLY A 92 14.71 8.41 -4.39
C GLY A 92 14.01 7.10 -4.01
N CYS A 93 12.72 6.92 -4.29
CA CYS A 93 12.01 5.70 -3.96
C CYS A 93 12.52 4.51 -4.80
N SER A 94 12.59 3.35 -4.14
CA SER A 94 13.04 2.10 -4.77
C SER A 94 11.89 1.29 -5.36
N TYR A 95 10.68 1.56 -4.90
CA TYR A 95 9.49 0.82 -5.30
C TYR A 95 8.20 1.60 -5.00
N TYR A 96 7.21 1.43 -5.85
CA TYR A 96 5.83 1.86 -5.61
C TYR A 96 4.83 0.85 -6.17
N LYS A 97 3.65 0.81 -5.58
CA LYS A 97 2.56 -0.08 -5.98
C LYS A 97 1.22 0.56 -5.68
N LEU A 98 0.30 0.48 -6.65
CA LEU A 98 -1.09 0.86 -6.45
C LEU A 98 -1.85 -0.29 -5.77
N LEU A 99 -2.72 0.05 -4.83
CA LEU A 99 -3.50 -0.88 -4.00
C LEU A 99 -5.00 -0.59 -4.10
N GLY A 100 -5.53 -0.50 -5.32
CA GLY A 100 -6.92 -0.07 -5.54
C GLY A 100 -7.04 1.45 -5.36
N ASP A 101 -7.73 1.88 -4.32
CA ASP A 101 -7.87 3.27 -3.88
C ASP A 101 -6.75 3.75 -2.95
N GLY A 102 -5.72 2.95 -2.82
CA GLY A 102 -4.53 3.25 -2.04
C GLY A 102 -3.25 3.08 -2.83
N ALA A 103 -2.13 3.37 -2.18
CA ALA A 103 -0.81 3.22 -2.74
C ALA A 103 0.26 2.96 -1.68
N LEU A 104 1.32 2.31 -2.11
CA LEU A 104 2.50 2.00 -1.31
C LEU A 104 3.74 2.57 -2.01
N VAL A 105 4.60 3.26 -1.26
CA VAL A 105 5.92 3.71 -1.73
C VAL A 105 6.97 3.24 -0.73
N ILE A 106 8.10 2.75 -1.22
CA ILE A 106 9.19 2.24 -0.40
C ILE A 106 10.51 2.88 -0.83
N TRP A 107 11.24 3.38 0.13
CA TRP A 107 12.65 3.75 0.03
C TRP A 107 13.48 2.69 0.76
N ASP A 108 14.56 2.24 0.15
CA ASP A 108 15.41 1.16 0.71
C ASP A 108 16.10 1.56 2.02
N GLU A 109 16.22 2.87 2.27
CA GLU A 109 16.85 3.42 3.47
C GLU A 109 16.07 4.61 4.03
N THR A 110 16.09 4.76 5.35
CA THR A 110 15.55 5.94 6.04
C THR A 110 16.67 6.92 6.33
N THR A 111 16.68 8.01 5.57
CA THR A 111 17.60 9.14 5.70
C THR A 111 16.80 10.44 5.85
N PRO A 112 17.41 11.57 6.26
CA PRO A 112 16.72 12.86 6.23
C PRO A 112 16.15 13.22 4.85
N THR A 113 16.85 12.85 3.78
CA THR A 113 16.40 13.09 2.39
C THR A 113 15.18 12.27 2.05
N THR A 114 15.23 10.94 2.24
CA THR A 114 14.10 10.04 1.92
C THR A 114 12.90 10.32 2.81
N LEU A 115 13.12 10.73 4.05
CA LEU A 115 12.05 11.17 4.95
C LEU A 115 11.39 12.47 4.43
N GLY A 116 12.19 13.43 3.99
CA GLY A 116 11.70 14.66 3.36
C GLY A 116 10.89 14.35 2.09
N GLU A 117 11.38 13.48 1.22
CA GLU A 117 10.67 13.04 0.02
C GLU A 117 9.31 12.40 0.35
N ALA A 118 9.28 11.48 1.32
CA ALA A 118 8.05 10.79 1.72
C ALA A 118 6.99 11.76 2.27
N ILE A 119 7.41 12.71 3.10
CA ILE A 119 6.53 13.76 3.65
C ILE A 119 6.03 14.67 2.53
N MET A 120 6.90 15.10 1.63
CA MET A 120 6.52 15.92 0.48
C MET A 120 5.52 15.22 -0.45
N VAL A 121 5.74 13.92 -0.73
CA VAL A 121 4.78 13.12 -1.51
C VAL A 121 3.41 13.11 -0.84
N PHE A 122 3.35 12.81 0.47
CA PHE A 122 2.09 12.75 1.19
C PHE A 122 1.41 14.12 1.27
N GLN A 123 2.13 15.16 1.67
CA GLN A 123 1.58 16.50 1.85
C GLN A 123 1.06 17.08 0.54
N THR A 124 1.89 17.13 -0.49
CA THR A 124 1.52 17.68 -1.79
C THR A 124 0.34 16.92 -2.40
N TYR A 125 0.36 15.59 -2.26
CA TYR A 125 -0.72 14.77 -2.78
C TYR A 125 -2.03 14.99 -2.00
N THR A 126 -1.96 15.13 -0.66
CA THR A 126 -3.13 15.41 0.18
C THR A 126 -3.73 16.79 -0.15
N GLU A 127 -2.90 17.81 -0.32
CA GLU A 127 -3.33 19.16 -0.70
C GLU A 127 -3.98 19.15 -2.09
N PHE A 128 -3.31 18.56 -3.07
CA PHE A 128 -3.83 18.44 -4.42
C PHE A 128 -5.18 17.72 -4.47
N LEU A 129 -5.30 16.56 -3.81
CA LEU A 129 -6.56 15.81 -3.77
C LEU A 129 -7.68 16.61 -3.10
N GLY A 130 -7.37 17.31 -2.00
CA GLY A 130 -8.35 18.11 -1.27
C GLY A 130 -8.89 19.27 -2.11
N GLU A 131 -8.03 19.97 -2.81
CA GLU A 131 -8.39 21.15 -3.59
C GLU A 131 -9.06 20.81 -4.93
N GLU A 132 -8.48 19.86 -5.68
CA GLU A 132 -8.87 19.60 -7.06
C GLU A 132 -9.84 18.43 -7.20
N LEU A 133 -9.57 17.31 -6.52
CA LEU A 133 -10.30 16.07 -6.76
C LEU A 133 -11.44 15.83 -5.78
N PHE A 134 -11.22 16.10 -4.49
CA PHE A 134 -12.21 15.84 -3.44
C PHE A 134 -13.10 17.06 -3.11
N SER A 135 -12.82 18.21 -3.68
CA SER A 135 -13.64 19.41 -3.47
C SER A 135 -15.14 19.19 -3.73
N PRO A 136 -15.56 18.43 -4.78
CA PRO A 136 -16.98 18.09 -4.98
C PRO A 136 -17.48 16.98 -4.05
N TYR A 137 -16.60 16.27 -3.35
CA TYR A 137 -16.88 15.06 -2.57
C TYR A 137 -16.28 15.18 -1.15
N PRO A 138 -16.89 15.98 -0.27
CA PRO A 138 -16.35 16.28 1.05
C PRO A 138 -16.27 15.04 1.97
N GLU A 139 -16.95 13.95 1.61
CA GLU A 139 -16.83 12.65 2.27
C GLU A 139 -15.49 11.95 2.00
N LEU A 140 -14.79 12.31 0.93
CA LEU A 140 -13.49 11.75 0.59
C LEU A 140 -12.34 12.51 1.28
N GLY A 141 -11.22 11.83 1.43
CA GLY A 141 -9.97 12.39 1.93
C GLY A 141 -8.85 11.37 1.85
N LEU A 142 -7.61 11.79 2.01
CA LEU A 142 -6.46 10.90 2.04
C LEU A 142 -6.03 10.68 3.49
N GLY A 143 -5.84 9.42 3.88
CA GLY A 143 -5.17 9.04 5.13
C GLY A 143 -3.90 8.26 4.82
N GLY A 144 -2.89 8.34 5.70
CA GLY A 144 -1.64 7.66 5.45
C GLY A 144 -0.92 7.15 6.69
N ALA A 145 0.07 6.31 6.47
CA ALA A 145 1.05 5.93 7.48
C ALA A 145 2.45 5.93 6.89
N LEU A 146 3.41 6.40 7.68
CA LEU A 146 4.82 6.39 7.37
C LEU A 146 5.57 5.57 8.42
N VAL A 147 6.25 4.52 7.98
CA VAL A 147 6.83 3.50 8.86
C VAL A 147 8.30 3.27 8.50
N MET A 148 9.18 3.24 9.51
CA MET A 148 10.53 2.72 9.36
C MET A 148 10.58 1.30 9.90
N GLU A 149 10.84 0.32 9.02
CA GLU A 149 10.91 -1.10 9.39
C GLU A 149 11.70 -1.94 8.37
N LYS A 150 12.01 -3.15 8.79
CA LYS A 150 12.65 -4.13 7.93
C LYS A 150 11.69 -4.66 6.88
N VAL A 151 12.16 -4.72 5.63
CA VAL A 151 11.50 -5.39 4.51
C VAL A 151 12.48 -6.30 3.76
N TYR A 152 11.92 -7.23 3.01
CA TYR A 152 12.62 -8.15 2.13
C TYR A 152 12.22 -7.86 0.70
N LYS A 153 13.20 -7.62 -0.15
CA LYS A 153 13.02 -7.50 -1.59
C LYS A 153 13.11 -8.89 -2.21
N TYR A 154 12.12 -9.27 -2.98
CA TYR A 154 12.16 -10.54 -3.70
C TYR A 154 11.88 -10.34 -5.18
N GLU A 155 12.44 -11.22 -5.96
CA GLU A 155 12.24 -11.27 -7.40
C GLU A 155 11.85 -12.69 -7.80
N ILE A 156 10.85 -12.81 -8.64
CA ILE A 156 10.44 -14.05 -9.27
C ILE A 156 10.81 -13.92 -10.74
N SER A 157 11.66 -14.81 -11.23
CA SER A 157 12.00 -14.88 -12.64
C SER A 157 11.82 -16.31 -13.14
N ALA A 158 11.33 -16.46 -14.36
CA ALA A 158 11.29 -17.71 -15.07
C ALA A 158 12.08 -17.54 -16.36
N GLU A 159 13.12 -18.36 -16.58
CA GLU A 159 13.94 -18.30 -17.81
C GLU A 159 13.11 -18.58 -19.06
N ALA A 160 12.11 -19.47 -18.93
CA ALA A 160 11.22 -19.86 -20.03
C ALA A 160 10.12 -18.84 -20.31
N SER A 161 9.93 -17.82 -19.48
CA SER A 161 8.90 -16.79 -19.66
C SER A 161 9.48 -15.40 -19.53
N ALA A 162 8.93 -14.45 -20.28
CA ALA A 162 9.26 -13.03 -20.11
C ALA A 162 8.72 -12.42 -18.80
N LEU A 163 8.14 -13.25 -17.93
CA LEU A 163 7.56 -12.82 -16.66
C LEU A 163 8.66 -12.56 -15.64
N LYS A 164 8.85 -11.29 -15.32
CA LYS A 164 9.66 -10.85 -14.19
C LYS A 164 8.75 -10.13 -13.21
N TYR A 165 8.73 -10.59 -11.98
CA TYR A 165 7.97 -9.96 -10.91
C TYR A 165 8.90 -9.57 -9.77
N ARG A 166 8.84 -8.31 -9.37
CA ARG A 166 9.60 -7.78 -8.24
C ARG A 166 8.63 -7.17 -7.25
N ASP A 167 8.79 -7.49 -5.99
CA ASP A 167 7.98 -6.94 -4.92
C ASP A 167 8.77 -6.86 -3.61
N TYR A 168 8.16 -6.26 -2.60
CA TYR A 168 8.67 -6.22 -1.24
C TYR A 168 7.70 -6.91 -0.31
N VAL A 169 8.22 -7.58 0.70
CA VAL A 169 7.43 -8.26 1.74
C VAL A 169 8.05 -8.03 3.10
N GLY A 170 7.24 -8.02 4.14
CA GLY A 170 7.74 -7.92 5.51
C GLY A 170 6.76 -7.29 6.48
N TYR A 171 7.11 -7.39 7.76
CA TYR A 171 6.32 -6.83 8.84
C TYR A 171 6.06 -5.33 8.67
N GLY A 172 7.05 -4.59 8.16
CA GLY A 172 6.93 -3.14 7.96
C GLY A 172 5.79 -2.74 7.03
N ILE A 173 5.59 -3.48 5.94
CA ILE A 173 4.48 -3.24 5.00
C ILE A 173 3.14 -3.52 5.69
N ASN A 174 3.03 -4.67 6.38
CA ASN A 174 1.82 -5.02 7.12
C ASN A 174 1.49 -3.98 8.21
N LEU A 175 2.52 -3.47 8.89
CA LEU A 175 2.36 -2.43 9.89
C LEU A 175 1.89 -1.11 9.26
N ALA A 176 2.51 -0.68 8.15
CA ALA A 176 2.11 0.52 7.43
C ALA A 176 0.64 0.47 6.98
N CYS A 177 0.22 -0.65 6.38
CA CYS A 177 -1.17 -0.84 5.96
C CYS A 177 -2.16 -0.82 7.15
N ARG A 178 -1.77 -1.38 8.30
CA ARG A 178 -2.63 -1.36 9.51
C ARG A 178 -2.74 0.03 10.12
N LEU A 179 -1.62 0.74 10.26
CA LEU A 179 -1.60 2.10 10.79
C LEU A 179 -2.35 3.06 9.85
N GLN A 180 -2.14 2.92 8.54
CA GLN A 180 -2.87 3.67 7.54
C GLN A 180 -4.39 3.50 7.72
N GLY A 181 -4.88 2.28 8.02
CA GLY A 181 -6.30 2.03 8.29
C GLY A 181 -6.88 2.77 9.50
N LEU A 182 -6.04 3.28 10.40
CA LEU A 182 -6.45 4.07 11.57
C LEU A 182 -6.44 5.58 11.29
N ALA A 183 -5.74 6.02 10.26
CA ALA A 183 -5.58 7.43 9.92
C ALA A 183 -6.91 8.05 9.50
N GLN A 184 -7.18 9.26 9.99
CA GLN A 184 -8.29 10.09 9.54
C GLN A 184 -7.93 10.80 8.22
N LYS A 185 -8.86 11.60 7.69
CA LYS A 185 -8.59 12.44 6.53
C LYS A 185 -7.47 13.43 6.85
N SER A 186 -6.52 13.55 5.93
CA SER A 186 -5.33 14.41 6.03
C SER A 186 -4.40 14.08 7.21
N GLU A 187 -4.53 12.87 7.79
CA GLU A 187 -3.69 12.40 8.87
C GLU A 187 -2.59 11.46 8.35
N LEU A 188 -1.37 11.65 8.83
CA LEU A 188 -0.22 10.77 8.60
C LEU A 188 0.25 10.18 9.92
N ILE A 189 -0.03 8.88 10.12
CA ILE A 189 0.41 8.17 11.34
C ILE A 189 1.84 7.66 11.13
N ILE A 190 2.70 7.84 12.12
CA ILE A 190 4.07 7.33 12.10
C ILE A 190 4.28 6.26 13.17
N ASN A 191 5.18 5.30 12.92
CA ASN A 191 5.53 4.33 13.95
C ASN A 191 6.57 4.89 14.93
N LYS A 192 6.65 4.28 16.12
CA LYS A 192 7.53 4.72 17.19
C LYS A 192 9.01 4.79 16.78
N LYS A 193 9.49 3.83 16.00
CA LYS A 193 10.89 3.82 15.53
C LYS A 193 11.22 5.06 14.70
N LEU A 194 10.27 5.52 13.89
CA LEU A 194 10.44 6.74 13.10
C LEU A 194 10.33 7.98 13.99
N ALA A 195 9.39 7.99 14.94
CA ALA A 195 9.21 9.09 15.89
C ALA A 195 10.45 9.32 16.76
N ASP A 196 11.18 8.27 17.11
CA ASP A 196 12.38 8.33 17.93
C ASP A 196 13.62 8.87 17.16
N LEU A 197 13.53 9.05 15.83
CA LEU A 197 14.62 9.62 15.04
C LEU A 197 14.69 11.14 15.20
N ASN A 198 15.86 11.64 15.63
CA ASN A 198 16.14 13.09 15.69
C ASN A 198 16.00 13.80 14.33
N ALA A 199 16.11 13.06 13.22
CA ALA A 199 15.92 13.56 11.86
C ALA A 199 14.52 14.14 11.61
N LEU A 200 13.47 13.60 12.25
CA LEU A 200 12.12 14.16 12.20
C LEU A 200 12.07 15.61 12.66
N THR A 201 12.78 15.94 13.73
CA THR A 201 12.81 17.31 14.29
C THR A 201 13.40 18.34 13.31
N THR A 202 14.26 17.91 12.40
CA THR A 202 14.89 18.79 11.42
C THR A 202 14.03 18.98 10.18
N VAL A 203 13.39 17.90 9.69
CA VAL A 203 12.54 17.95 8.49
C VAL A 203 11.18 18.63 8.77
N THR A 204 10.70 18.54 10.00
CA THR A 204 9.37 19.04 10.39
C THR A 204 9.35 20.46 10.92
N LYS A 205 10.47 21.17 10.92
CA LYS A 205 10.46 22.62 11.15
C LYS A 205 9.59 23.36 10.14
N ASP A 206 9.42 22.80 8.97
CA ASP A 206 8.63 23.37 7.88
C ASP A 206 7.23 22.75 7.76
N ALA A 207 6.90 21.71 8.56
CA ALA A 207 5.58 21.08 8.60
C ALA A 207 5.09 20.83 10.04
N PRO A 208 4.87 21.88 10.84
CA PRO A 208 4.55 21.76 12.26
C PRO A 208 3.24 21.01 12.57
N ALA A 209 2.24 21.05 11.67
CA ALA A 209 0.97 20.38 11.88
C ALA A 209 1.09 18.84 11.89
N LEU A 210 1.89 18.26 10.99
CA LEU A 210 2.11 16.81 10.90
C LEU A 210 2.82 16.23 12.13
N LEU A 211 3.59 17.04 12.85
CA LEU A 211 4.31 16.62 14.06
C LEU A 211 3.45 16.56 15.32
N GLU A 212 2.50 17.46 15.45
CA GLU A 212 1.63 17.46 16.64
C GLU A 212 0.66 16.28 16.61
N GLU A 213 0.19 15.89 15.44
CA GLU A 213 -0.66 14.71 15.26
C GLU A 213 0.13 13.41 15.44
N ALA A 214 1.36 13.35 14.99
CA ALA A 214 2.23 12.19 15.13
C ALA A 214 2.69 11.90 16.58
N LYS A 215 2.48 12.83 17.50
CA LYS A 215 2.78 12.67 18.93
C LYS A 215 1.63 12.10 19.75
N ARG A 216 0.43 11.95 19.16
CA ARG A 216 -0.74 11.33 19.75
C ARG A 216 -0.82 9.84 19.42
#